data_ce4800816d3959b21eb39ccfb642f226
#
_entry.id   ce4800816d3959b21eb39ccfb642f226
#
_cell.length_a   1.000
_cell.length_b   1.000
_cell.length_c   1.000
_cell.angle_alpha   90.00
_cell.angle_beta   90.00
_cell.angle_gamma   90.00
#
_symmetry.space_group_name_H-M   'P 1'
#
loop_
_entity.id
_entity.type
_entity.pdbx_description
1 polymer ?
#
loop_
_entity_poly.entity_id
_entity_poly.type
_entity_poly.pdbx_seq_one_letter_code
_entity_poly.pdbx_strand_id
1 'polypeptide(L)'
;MLQDPAQAELDPDLLVLWISRHVDGDAVPDRRVVVDLDVRGPRPGRYWLVLERPAHVSICFEDPCLDERHYVYARAQTFALYQVYMGRLPLRDALDDGAVDLSGRPELVRAFSRWFTWSHFAPIVRAAADAAPR
;
A
#
# COMPACT_ATOMS: atom_id res chain seq x y z
N MET A 1 -13.34 -6.13 -21.21
CA MET A 1 -13.53 -5.76 -19.80
C MET A 1 -12.66 -6.65 -18.93
N LEU A 2 -11.95 -6.03 -18.02
CA LEU A 2 -11.12 -6.76 -17.09
C LEU A 2 -11.97 -7.30 -15.94
N GLN A 3 -11.90 -8.59 -15.72
CA GLN A 3 -12.52 -9.21 -14.55
C GLN A 3 -11.55 -9.13 -13.38
N ASP A 4 -12.08 -9.03 -12.18
CA ASP A 4 -11.26 -9.14 -10.99
C ASP A 4 -10.70 -10.56 -10.89
N PRO A 5 -9.41 -10.72 -10.59
CA PRO A 5 -8.87 -12.04 -10.36
C PRO A 5 -9.49 -12.64 -9.10
N ALA A 6 -9.62 -13.95 -9.07
CA ALA A 6 -9.98 -14.63 -7.84
C ALA A 6 -8.89 -14.41 -6.79
N GLN A 7 -9.27 -14.35 -5.51
CA GLN A 7 -8.32 -14.10 -4.44
C GLN A 7 -7.12 -15.05 -4.47
N ALA A 8 -7.35 -16.31 -4.79
CA ALA A 8 -6.30 -17.33 -4.85
C ALA A 8 -5.34 -17.12 -6.02
N GLU A 9 -5.73 -16.33 -7.02
CA GLU A 9 -4.91 -16.04 -8.20
C GLU A 9 -4.07 -14.80 -8.07
N LEU A 10 -4.32 -13.97 -7.03
CA LEU A 10 -3.56 -12.77 -6.81
C LEU A 10 -2.14 -13.11 -6.36
N ASP A 11 -1.18 -12.63 -7.14
CA ASP A 11 0.24 -12.76 -6.81
C ASP A 11 0.66 -11.54 -5.98
N PRO A 12 0.97 -11.72 -4.70
CA PRO A 12 1.36 -10.61 -3.85
C PRO A 12 2.66 -9.94 -4.31
N ASP A 13 3.61 -10.69 -4.88
CA ASP A 13 4.86 -10.12 -5.39
C ASP A 13 4.58 -9.10 -6.49
N LEU A 14 3.70 -9.44 -7.42
CA LEU A 14 3.34 -8.57 -8.53
C LEU A 14 2.58 -7.33 -8.04
N LEU A 15 1.66 -7.52 -7.09
CA LEU A 15 0.90 -6.41 -6.51
C LEU A 15 1.84 -5.42 -5.81
N VAL A 16 2.77 -5.92 -5.01
CA VAL A 16 3.73 -5.07 -4.30
C VAL A 16 4.64 -4.34 -5.29
N LEU A 17 5.05 -5.01 -6.37
CA LEU A 17 5.84 -4.38 -7.43
C LEU A 17 5.07 -3.21 -8.06
N TRP A 18 3.79 -3.41 -8.38
CA TRP A 18 2.96 -2.36 -8.95
C TRP A 18 2.82 -1.17 -8.00
N ILE A 19 2.55 -1.45 -6.73
CA ILE A 19 2.43 -0.41 -5.71
C ILE A 19 3.74 0.37 -5.58
N SER A 20 4.88 -0.31 -5.59
CA SER A 20 6.19 0.33 -5.46
C SER A 20 6.51 1.28 -6.62
N ARG A 21 5.93 1.05 -7.78
CA ARG A 21 6.10 1.92 -8.95
C ARG A 21 5.23 3.17 -8.91
N HIS A 22 4.31 3.26 -7.95
CA HIS A 22 3.38 4.37 -7.82
C HIS A 22 3.61 5.12 -6.50
N VAL A 23 4.87 5.39 -6.20
CA VAL A 23 5.27 6.18 -5.04
C VAL A 23 5.40 7.63 -5.46
N ASP A 24 4.76 8.53 -4.70
CA ASP A 24 4.91 9.97 -4.88
C ASP A 24 6.18 10.42 -4.15
N GLY A 25 7.24 10.65 -4.90
CA GLY A 25 8.53 11.04 -4.35
C GLY A 25 8.50 12.36 -3.59
N ASP A 26 7.60 13.27 -3.96
CA ASP A 26 7.47 14.56 -3.28
C ASP A 26 6.79 14.43 -1.92
N ALA A 27 5.97 13.41 -1.73
CA ALA A 27 5.27 13.17 -0.48
C ALA A 27 6.10 12.36 0.53
N VAL A 28 7.13 11.66 0.06
CA VAL A 28 8.00 10.85 0.93
C VAL A 28 8.84 11.79 1.81
N PRO A 29 8.99 11.51 3.12
CA PRO A 29 9.83 12.33 3.99
C PRO A 29 11.29 12.40 3.51
N ASP A 30 12.02 13.43 3.93
CA ASP A 30 13.44 13.60 3.59
C ASP A 30 14.31 12.45 4.09
N ARG A 31 13.87 11.77 5.13
CA ARG A 31 14.58 10.63 5.69
C ARG A 31 14.07 9.33 5.08
N ARG A 32 14.92 8.31 5.14
CA ARG A 32 14.54 6.97 4.70
C ARG A 32 13.37 6.44 5.54
N VAL A 33 12.39 5.85 4.88
CA VAL A 33 11.25 5.21 5.52
C VAL A 33 11.16 3.77 5.03
N VAL A 34 10.89 2.85 5.94
CA VAL A 34 10.70 1.44 5.62
C VAL A 34 9.24 1.07 5.88
N VAL A 35 8.56 0.55 4.88
CA VAL A 35 7.24 -0.04 5.04
C VAL A 35 7.43 -1.54 5.17
N ASP A 36 7.25 -2.07 6.37
CA ASP A 36 7.24 -3.51 6.65
C ASP A 36 5.84 -4.02 6.32
N LEU A 37 5.70 -4.62 5.15
CA LEU A 37 4.41 -5.01 4.59
C LEU A 37 4.20 -6.52 4.72
N ASP A 38 3.26 -6.89 5.58
CA ASP A 38 2.82 -8.26 5.79
C ASP A 38 1.51 -8.48 5.03
N VAL A 39 1.60 -9.17 3.90
CA VAL A 39 0.44 -9.43 3.03
C VAL A 39 -0.09 -10.82 3.34
N ARG A 40 -1.37 -10.90 3.66
CA ARG A 40 -2.03 -12.14 4.07
C ARG A 40 -3.10 -12.54 3.08
N GLY A 41 -3.18 -13.83 2.81
CA GLY A 41 -4.14 -14.41 1.88
C GLY A 41 -3.75 -15.83 1.55
N PRO A 42 -4.32 -16.43 0.49
CA PRO A 42 -3.93 -17.77 0.05
C PRO A 42 -2.44 -17.89 -0.28
N ARG A 43 -1.84 -16.79 -0.72
CA ARG A 43 -0.40 -16.70 -0.96
C ARG A 43 0.16 -15.57 -0.10
N PRO A 44 0.58 -15.86 1.14
CA PRO A 44 1.12 -14.83 2.01
C PRO A 44 2.50 -14.38 1.54
N GLY A 45 2.83 -13.13 1.83
CA GLY A 45 4.15 -12.58 1.52
C GLY A 45 4.53 -11.50 2.50
N ARG A 46 5.82 -11.29 2.67
CA ARG A 46 6.33 -10.22 3.51
C ARG A 46 7.42 -9.45 2.78
N TYR A 47 7.29 -8.13 2.83
CA TYR A 47 8.15 -7.24 2.05
C TYR A 47 8.54 -6.04 2.89
N TRP A 48 9.71 -5.47 2.58
CA TRP A 48 10.17 -4.22 3.15
C TRP A 48 10.40 -3.26 2.01
N LEU A 49 9.55 -2.24 1.93
CA LEU A 49 9.70 -1.20 0.93
C LEU A 49 10.52 -0.07 1.53
N VAL A 50 11.69 0.17 1.00
CA VAL A 50 12.57 1.24 1.45
C VAL A 50 12.35 2.44 0.53
N LEU A 51 11.81 3.52 1.10
CA LEU A 51 11.46 4.73 0.39
C LEU A 51 12.44 5.85 0.71
N GLU A 52 13.01 6.43 -0.33
CA GLU A 52 13.98 7.51 -0.21
C GLU A 52 13.66 8.60 -1.22
N ARG A 53 13.86 9.87 -0.84
CA ARG A 53 13.76 10.96 -1.81
C ARG A 53 14.92 10.91 -2.79
N PRO A 54 14.73 11.39 -4.04
CA PRO A 54 13.51 12.03 -4.59
C PRO A 54 12.43 11.06 -5.05
N ALA A 55 12.73 9.81 -5.32
CA ALA A 55 11.72 8.83 -5.72
C ALA A 55 12.35 7.45 -5.87
N HIS A 56 13.25 7.12 -4.97
CA HIS A 56 13.90 5.82 -5.00
C HIS A 56 13.16 4.85 -4.10
N VAL A 57 12.75 3.72 -4.65
CA VAL A 57 12.07 2.66 -3.91
C VAL A 57 12.79 1.34 -4.15
N SER A 58 13.14 0.67 -3.07
CA SER A 58 13.71 -0.67 -3.12
C SER A 58 12.74 -1.63 -2.46
N ILE A 59 12.52 -2.79 -3.08
CA ILE A 59 11.76 -3.87 -2.48
C ILE A 59 12.77 -4.87 -1.93
N CYS A 60 12.70 -5.09 -0.62
CA CYS A 60 13.55 -6.05 0.06
C CYS A 60 12.71 -7.23 0.53
N PHE A 61 13.27 -8.43 0.41
CA PHE A 61 12.61 -9.66 0.89
C PHE A 61 13.13 -10.07 2.27
N GLU A 62 14.08 -9.31 2.80
CA GLU A 62 14.59 -9.47 4.15
C GLU A 62 14.59 -8.10 4.82
N ASP A 63 14.44 -8.12 6.15
CA ASP A 63 14.41 -6.88 6.93
C ASP A 63 15.77 -6.16 6.79
N PRO A 64 15.80 -4.89 6.33
CA PRO A 64 17.04 -4.13 6.23
C PRO A 64 17.62 -3.75 7.59
N CYS A 65 16.92 -4.02 8.69
CA CYS A 65 17.40 -3.83 10.06
C CYS A 65 17.83 -2.39 10.37
N LEU A 66 16.99 -1.43 9.95
CA LEU A 66 17.19 -0.04 10.31
C LEU A 66 16.59 0.26 11.69
N ASP A 67 16.80 1.48 12.19
CA ASP A 67 16.19 1.93 13.43
C ASP A 67 14.66 1.92 13.30
N GLU A 68 13.96 1.43 14.31
CA GLU A 68 12.49 1.27 14.25
C GLU A 68 11.73 2.57 14.04
N ARG A 69 12.32 3.74 14.35
CA ARG A 69 11.68 5.02 14.08
C ARG A 69 11.53 5.32 12.58
N HIS A 70 12.17 4.54 11.72
CA HIS A 70 12.01 4.63 10.27
C HIS A 70 10.87 3.75 9.73
N TYR A 71 10.26 2.92 10.58
CA TYR A 71 9.35 1.88 10.14
C TYR A 71 7.88 2.28 10.26
N VAL A 72 7.13 1.92 9.24
CA VAL A 72 5.68 1.75 9.32
C VAL A 72 5.38 0.28 9.09
N TYR A 73 4.62 -0.31 9.99
CA TYR A 73 4.22 -1.70 9.89
C TYR A 73 2.83 -1.76 9.29
N ALA A 74 2.72 -2.38 8.13
CA ALA A 74 1.46 -2.54 7.41
C ALA A 74 1.12 -4.02 7.30
N ARG A 75 -0.07 -4.37 7.71
CA ARG A 75 -0.63 -5.71 7.50
C ARG A 75 -1.87 -5.56 6.66
N ALA A 76 -1.96 -6.33 5.60
CA ALA A 76 -3.08 -6.21 4.67
C ALA A 76 -3.50 -7.58 4.14
N GLN A 77 -4.82 -7.76 3.99
CA GLN A 77 -5.34 -8.84 3.18
C GLN A 77 -5.01 -8.54 1.71
N THR A 78 -4.51 -9.52 0.98
CA THR A 78 -4.08 -9.34 -0.41
C THR A 78 -5.18 -8.73 -1.26
N PHE A 79 -6.39 -9.27 -1.17
CA PHE A 79 -7.51 -8.79 -1.98
C PHE A 79 -7.89 -7.36 -1.60
N ALA A 80 -7.90 -7.03 -0.31
CA ALA A 80 -8.21 -5.68 0.16
C ALA A 80 -7.15 -4.68 -0.34
N LEU A 81 -5.89 -5.04 -0.29
CA LEU A 81 -4.81 -4.20 -0.79
C LEU A 81 -4.93 -3.96 -2.29
N TYR A 82 -5.29 -5.00 -3.04
CA TYR A 82 -5.58 -4.89 -4.46
C TYR A 82 -6.74 -3.91 -4.72
N GLN A 83 -7.82 -4.01 -3.97
CA GLN A 83 -8.98 -3.13 -4.10
C GLN A 83 -8.59 -1.67 -3.80
N VAL A 84 -7.78 -1.44 -2.79
CA VAL A 84 -7.28 -0.10 -2.46
C VAL A 84 -6.40 0.42 -3.60
N TYR A 85 -5.49 -0.41 -4.10
CA TYR A 85 -4.61 -0.03 -5.19
C TYR A 85 -5.40 0.36 -6.45
N MET A 86 -6.46 -0.38 -6.76
CA MET A 86 -7.31 -0.11 -7.93
C MET A 86 -8.29 1.04 -7.71
N GLY A 87 -8.33 1.62 -6.51
CA GLY A 87 -9.22 2.73 -6.18
C GLY A 87 -10.67 2.34 -5.96
N ARG A 88 -10.95 1.06 -5.75
CA ARG A 88 -12.30 0.54 -5.51
C ARG A 88 -12.69 0.54 -4.05
N LEU A 89 -11.69 0.54 -3.17
CA LEU A 89 -11.89 0.56 -1.73
C LEU A 89 -11.02 1.68 -1.17
N PRO A 90 -11.59 2.71 -0.54
CA PRO A 90 -10.79 3.72 0.13
C PRO A 90 -9.93 3.09 1.23
N LEU A 91 -8.69 3.52 1.33
CA LEU A 91 -7.78 3.02 2.37
C LEU A 91 -8.38 3.19 3.76
N ARG A 92 -9.06 4.32 3.99
CA ARG A 92 -9.73 4.59 5.26
C ARG A 92 -10.72 3.49 5.64
N ASP A 93 -11.53 3.05 4.68
CA ASP A 93 -12.52 2.00 4.93
C ASP A 93 -11.84 0.66 5.21
N ALA A 94 -10.76 0.35 4.50
CA ALA A 94 -9.99 -0.86 4.74
C ALA A 94 -9.36 -0.86 6.13
N LEU A 95 -8.92 0.31 6.60
CA LEU A 95 -8.39 0.46 7.97
C LEU A 95 -9.49 0.28 9.01
N ASP A 96 -10.65 0.85 8.76
CA ASP A 96 -11.80 0.74 9.67
C ASP A 96 -12.31 -0.69 9.77
N ASP A 97 -12.27 -1.44 8.69
CA ASP A 97 -12.69 -2.84 8.64
C ASP A 97 -11.66 -3.81 9.24
N GLY A 98 -10.43 -3.35 9.45
CA GLY A 98 -9.35 -4.21 9.88
C GLY A 98 -8.74 -5.05 8.75
N ALA A 99 -9.16 -4.84 7.49
CA ALA A 99 -8.56 -5.51 6.34
C ALA A 99 -7.14 -5.01 6.06
N VAL A 100 -6.86 -3.79 6.48
CA VAL A 100 -5.52 -3.20 6.48
C VAL A 100 -5.27 -2.62 7.85
N ASP A 101 -4.12 -2.94 8.44
CA ASP A 101 -3.65 -2.39 9.71
C ASP A 101 -2.36 -1.62 9.49
N LEU A 102 -2.27 -0.45 10.11
CA LEU A 102 -1.05 0.35 10.13
C LEU A 102 -0.63 0.61 11.56
N SER A 103 0.66 0.48 11.85
CA SER A 103 1.23 0.82 13.14
C SER A 103 2.62 1.42 12.96
N GLY A 104 3.13 2.02 14.03
CA GLY A 104 4.41 2.71 14.02
C GLY A 104 4.26 4.11 14.57
N ARG A 105 5.19 5.00 14.24
CA ARG A 105 5.12 6.38 14.66
C ARG A 105 3.86 7.06 14.11
N PRO A 106 3.10 7.78 14.93
CA PRO A 106 1.84 8.39 14.49
C PRO A 106 1.99 9.30 13.27
N GLU A 107 3.06 10.07 13.19
CA GLU A 107 3.28 10.97 12.05
C GLU A 107 3.52 10.20 10.74
N LEU A 108 4.19 9.05 10.82
CA LEU A 108 4.41 8.21 9.64
C LEU A 108 3.13 7.48 9.22
N VAL A 109 2.38 6.98 10.21
CA VAL A 109 1.09 6.31 9.94
C VAL A 109 0.13 7.29 9.27
N ARG A 110 0.04 8.52 9.76
CA ARG A 110 -0.82 9.54 9.16
C ARG A 110 -0.41 9.92 7.75
N ALA A 111 0.90 9.92 7.48
CA ALA A 111 1.43 10.31 6.17
C ALA A 111 1.39 9.18 5.14
N PHE A 112 1.23 7.94 5.57
CA PHE A 112 1.38 6.74 4.74
C PHE A 112 0.56 6.83 3.44
N SER A 113 -0.70 7.23 3.53
CA SER A 113 -1.58 7.25 2.37
C SER A 113 -1.14 8.23 1.29
N ARG A 114 -0.31 9.21 1.65
CA ARG A 114 0.17 10.23 0.70
C ARG A 114 1.39 9.79 -0.08
N TRP A 115 2.10 8.75 0.39
CA TRP A 115 3.33 8.30 -0.25
C TRP A 115 3.07 7.53 -1.55
N PHE A 116 1.84 7.05 -1.73
CA PHE A 116 1.50 6.23 -2.88
C PHE A 116 0.49 6.95 -3.76
N THR A 117 0.79 6.99 -5.04
CA THR A 117 -0.21 7.32 -6.05
C THR A 117 -0.79 5.99 -6.48
N TRP A 118 -1.99 5.69 -6.01
CA TRP A 118 -2.66 4.46 -6.39
C TRP A 118 -2.82 4.41 -7.91
N SER A 119 -3.22 3.29 -8.47
CA SER A 119 -3.38 3.12 -9.91
C SER A 119 -3.98 4.38 -10.56
N HIS A 120 -3.55 4.72 -11.77
CA HIS A 120 -4.04 5.90 -12.48
C HIS A 120 -5.57 5.88 -12.68
N PHE A 121 -6.20 4.72 -12.54
CA PHE A 121 -7.66 4.61 -12.53
C PHE A 121 -8.29 4.97 -11.19
N ALA A 122 -7.52 4.98 -10.11
CA ALA A 122 -8.04 5.19 -8.76
C ALA A 122 -8.79 6.51 -8.58
N PRO A 123 -8.29 7.67 -9.07
CA PRO A 123 -9.02 8.92 -8.93
C PRO A 123 -10.37 8.89 -9.64
N ILE A 124 -10.44 8.26 -10.81
CA ILE A 124 -11.66 8.16 -11.59
C ILE A 124 -12.69 7.26 -10.89
N VAL A 125 -12.22 6.11 -10.41
CA VAL A 125 -13.09 5.16 -9.71
C VAL A 125 -13.63 5.77 -8.42
N ARG A 126 -12.81 6.48 -7.66
CA ARG A 126 -13.24 7.14 -6.42
C ARG A 126 -14.20 8.28 -6.70
N ALA A 127 -13.96 9.08 -7.73
CA ALA A 127 -14.84 10.17 -8.10
C ALA A 127 -16.22 9.64 -8.51
N ALA A 128 -16.27 8.55 -9.26
CA ALA A 128 -17.54 7.91 -9.63
C ALA A 128 -18.28 7.36 -8.41
N ALA A 129 -17.56 6.75 -7.46
CA ALA A 129 -18.16 6.25 -6.23
C ALA A 129 -18.72 7.39 -5.36
N ASP A 130 -17.98 8.50 -5.26
CA ASP A 130 -18.42 9.66 -4.49
C ASP A 130 -19.64 10.36 -5.11
N ALA A 131 -19.74 10.34 -6.43
CA ALA A 131 -20.84 10.93 -7.16
C ALA A 131 -22.10 10.04 -7.18
N ALA A 132 -21.95 8.75 -6.90
CA ALA A 132 -23.07 7.81 -6.95
C ALA A 132 -24.06 8.08 -5.82
N PRO A 133 -25.39 8.00 -6.10
CA PRO A 133 -26.38 8.06 -5.02
C PRO A 133 -26.20 6.89 -4.08
N ARG A 134 -26.36 7.17 -2.81
CA ARG A 134 -26.26 6.14 -1.76
C ARG A 134 -27.63 5.73 -1.28
#